data_dcd3aba2e21f795c758341845e963680
#
_entry.id   dcd3aba2e21f795c758341845e963680
#
_cell.length_a   1.000
_cell.length_b   1.000
_cell.length_c   1.000
_cell.angle_alpha   90.00
_cell.angle_beta   90.00
_cell.angle_gamma   90.00
#
_symmetry.space_group_name_H-M   'P 1'
#
loop_
_entity.id
_entity.type
_entity.pdbx_description
1 polymer ?
#
loop_
_entity_poly.entity_id
_entity_poly.type
_entity_poly.pdbx_seq_one_letter_code
_entity_poly.pdbx_strand_id
1 'polypeptide(L)'
;REDFARPTYLTKHFFHNLPRRWPVQPAYDPNGNPMEETGIQQMEMGGEQNSQKDFYTNQLRLVFEPFKDWHINLEGSIRTTTHYRHWAVLPVYGYDVAGDPFAIAWDMGYSTYAPGASRVDEYSWKENYYTTNIYSDYLKSFSSGHYFKVMVGFNAELYKTRNISAQKNTLITPSVPTLN
;
A
#
# COMPACT_ATOMS: atom_id res chain seq x y z
N ARG A 1 -4.59 0.78 7.00
CA ARG A 1 -5.27 -0.51 6.94
C ARG A 1 -4.33 -1.57 7.50
N GLU A 2 -4.77 -2.27 8.50
CA GLU A 2 -4.08 -3.40 9.10
C GLU A 2 -4.58 -4.68 8.42
N ASP A 3 -3.66 -5.51 7.95
CA ASP A 3 -3.94 -6.81 7.36
C ASP A 3 -3.09 -7.86 8.09
N PHE A 4 -3.54 -9.11 8.08
CA PHE A 4 -2.76 -10.21 8.66
C PHE A 4 -1.40 -10.35 7.98
N ALA A 5 -0.36 -10.54 8.77
CA ALA A 5 1.03 -10.50 8.29
C ALA A 5 1.52 -11.80 7.62
N ARG A 6 0.65 -12.66 7.15
CA ARG A 6 1.12 -13.86 6.44
C ARG A 6 1.74 -13.49 5.10
N PRO A 7 2.94 -13.97 4.80
CA PRO A 7 3.65 -13.62 3.56
C PRO A 7 2.88 -13.94 2.29
N THR A 8 2.03 -14.95 2.34
CA THR A 8 1.29 -15.47 1.19
C THR A 8 -0.21 -15.45 1.37
N TYR A 9 -0.65 -15.17 2.57
CA TYR A 9 -2.04 -15.14 2.93
C TYR A 9 -2.47 -13.73 3.25
N LEU A 10 -2.97 -13.09 2.23
CA LEU A 10 -3.82 -11.95 2.42
C LEU A 10 -5.09 -12.41 3.16
N THR A 11 -5.80 -11.48 3.74
CA THR A 11 -7.10 -11.70 4.42
C THR A 11 -8.03 -12.66 3.65
N LYS A 12 -8.01 -12.60 2.31
CA LYS A 12 -8.80 -13.50 1.44
C LYS A 12 -8.42 -14.99 1.58
N HIS A 13 -7.15 -15.30 1.80
CA HIS A 13 -6.72 -16.70 1.97
C HIS A 13 -7.07 -17.24 3.35
N PHE A 14 -7.05 -16.40 4.37
CA PHE A 14 -7.56 -16.74 5.67
C PHE A 14 -9.04 -17.18 5.59
N PHE A 15 -9.88 -16.36 4.97
CA PHE A 15 -11.30 -16.69 4.75
C PHE A 15 -11.50 -17.89 3.83
N HIS A 16 -10.62 -18.11 2.86
CA HIS A 16 -10.67 -19.29 1.99
C HIS A 16 -10.39 -20.59 2.75
N ASN A 17 -9.49 -20.57 3.71
CA ASN A 17 -9.11 -21.76 4.49
C ASN A 17 -10.07 -22.04 5.64
N LEU A 18 -10.78 -21.05 6.14
CA LEU A 18 -11.70 -21.21 7.26
C LEU A 18 -12.73 -22.34 7.07
N PRO A 19 -13.45 -22.45 5.95
CA PRO A 19 -14.43 -23.52 5.72
C PRO A 19 -13.80 -24.88 5.35
N ARG A 20 -12.50 -24.96 5.11
CA ARG A 20 -11.79 -26.18 4.77
C ARG A 20 -11.27 -26.95 5.99
N ARG A 21 -11.43 -26.37 7.16
CA ARG A 21 -10.99 -27.01 8.40
C ARG A 21 -11.90 -28.14 8.81
N TRP A 22 -11.32 -29.15 9.40
CA TRP A 22 -12.04 -30.32 9.84
C TRP A 22 -12.97 -29.93 11.00
N PRO A 23 -14.29 -30.16 10.89
CA PRO A 23 -15.25 -29.72 11.91
C PRO A 23 -15.10 -30.48 13.24
N VAL A 24 -14.37 -31.60 13.22
CA VAL A 24 -14.11 -32.45 14.41
C VAL A 24 -12.88 -32.00 15.20
N GLN A 25 -12.09 -31.07 14.67
CA GLN A 25 -10.89 -30.57 15.36
C GLN A 25 -11.26 -29.45 16.32
N PRO A 26 -10.99 -29.58 17.61
CA PRO A 26 -11.26 -28.52 18.57
C PRO A 26 -10.37 -27.31 18.30
N ALA A 27 -10.89 -26.12 18.60
CA ALA A 27 -10.13 -24.87 18.45
C ALA A 27 -9.02 -24.72 19.48
N TYR A 28 -9.22 -25.32 20.65
CA TYR A 28 -8.31 -25.23 21.79
C TYR A 28 -8.07 -26.61 22.38
N ASP A 29 -6.87 -26.81 22.93
CA ASP A 29 -6.54 -27.99 23.72
C ASP A 29 -7.24 -27.94 25.09
N PRO A 30 -7.17 -29.00 25.92
CA PRO A 30 -7.75 -28.99 27.27
C PRO A 30 -7.18 -27.91 28.20
N ASN A 31 -6.01 -27.37 27.91
CA ASN A 31 -5.35 -26.32 28.69
C ASN A 31 -5.74 -24.90 28.21
N GLY A 32 -6.52 -24.78 27.14
CA GLY A 32 -6.96 -23.51 26.55
C GLY A 32 -5.99 -22.94 25.54
N ASN A 33 -4.98 -23.71 25.08
CA ASN A 33 -4.07 -23.25 24.03
C ASN A 33 -4.66 -23.51 22.64
N PRO A 34 -4.47 -22.62 21.68
CA PRO A 34 -4.98 -22.78 20.34
C PRO A 34 -4.27 -23.94 19.62
N MET A 35 -5.07 -24.90 19.14
CA MET A 35 -4.55 -26.06 18.43
C MET A 35 -4.11 -25.71 17.00
N GLU A 36 -3.29 -26.59 16.43
CA GLU A 36 -2.84 -26.46 15.05
C GLU A 36 -4.02 -26.23 14.08
N GLU A 37 -3.76 -25.47 13.03
CA GLU A 37 -4.69 -25.21 11.94
C GLU A 37 -5.97 -24.42 12.26
N THR A 38 -6.17 -23.95 13.48
CA THR A 38 -7.35 -23.15 13.79
C THR A 38 -7.33 -21.75 13.14
N GLY A 39 -6.16 -21.24 12.82
CA GLY A 39 -5.96 -19.88 12.27
C GLY A 39 -5.97 -18.80 13.34
N ILE A 40 -6.33 -19.11 14.55
CA ILE A 40 -6.36 -18.18 15.69
C ILE A 40 -4.95 -17.66 15.96
N GLN A 41 -3.98 -18.57 16.02
CA GLN A 41 -2.57 -18.23 16.26
C GLN A 41 -2.03 -17.23 15.23
N GLN A 42 -2.41 -17.40 13.96
CA GLN A 42 -1.96 -16.49 12.93
C GLN A 42 -2.55 -15.09 13.06
N MET A 43 -3.76 -15.00 13.58
CA MET A 43 -4.40 -13.71 13.84
C MET A 43 -3.81 -13.01 15.06
N GLU A 44 -3.51 -13.76 16.12
CA GLU A 44 -3.05 -13.19 17.39
C GLU A 44 -1.54 -13.00 17.46
N MET A 45 -0.77 -13.91 16.85
CA MET A 45 0.69 -13.96 16.98
C MET A 45 1.45 -13.76 15.68
N GLY A 46 0.79 -13.84 14.52
CA GLY A 46 1.47 -13.87 13.22
C GLY A 46 2.08 -12.54 12.77
N GLY A 47 1.90 -11.49 13.54
CA GLY A 47 2.34 -10.14 13.19
C GLY A 47 1.27 -9.36 12.42
N GLU A 48 1.66 -8.22 11.88
CA GLU A 48 0.75 -7.29 11.24
C GLU A 48 1.34 -6.63 9.99
N GLN A 49 0.47 -6.16 9.12
CA GLN A 49 0.83 -5.31 8.01
C GLN A 49 0.10 -3.98 8.11
N ASN A 50 0.86 -2.91 8.27
CA ASN A 50 0.38 -1.54 8.24
C ASN A 50 0.71 -0.90 6.89
N SER A 51 -0.29 -0.30 6.26
CA SER A 51 -0.15 0.34 4.96
C SER A 51 -0.82 1.70 4.99
N GLN A 52 -0.03 2.74 4.73
CA GLN A 52 -0.49 4.12 4.65
C GLN A 52 -0.22 4.67 3.26
N LYS A 53 -1.22 5.29 2.68
CA LYS A 53 -1.11 5.97 1.40
C LYS A 53 -1.66 7.37 1.53
N ASP A 54 -0.80 8.35 1.31
CA ASP A 54 -1.14 9.77 1.35
C ASP A 54 -1.00 10.36 -0.05
N PHE A 55 -1.84 11.31 -0.36
CA PHE A 55 -1.71 12.09 -1.57
C PHE A 55 -1.99 13.56 -1.28
N TYR A 56 -1.21 14.39 -1.92
CA TYR A 56 -1.29 15.82 -1.79
C TYR A 56 -1.26 16.44 -3.19
N THR A 57 -2.20 17.33 -3.47
CA THR A 57 -2.30 18.00 -4.77
C THR A 57 -2.36 19.50 -4.55
N ASN A 58 -1.47 20.22 -5.21
CA ASN A 58 -1.52 21.68 -5.33
C ASN A 58 -1.73 22.05 -6.78
N GLN A 59 -2.57 23.02 -7.00
CA GLN A 59 -2.80 23.59 -8.31
C GLN A 59 -2.81 25.13 -8.20
N LEU A 60 -2.12 25.76 -9.13
CA LEU A 60 -2.12 27.20 -9.31
C LEU A 60 -2.57 27.50 -10.73
N ARG A 61 -3.50 28.42 -10.85
CA ARG A 61 -3.95 28.98 -12.13
C ARG A 61 -3.83 30.49 -12.08
N LEU A 62 -3.19 31.06 -13.08
CA LEU A 62 -3.12 32.49 -13.31
C LEU A 62 -3.71 32.82 -14.69
N VAL A 63 -4.55 33.83 -14.74
CA VAL A 63 -5.13 34.33 -15.98
C VAL A 63 -4.71 35.80 -16.12
N PHE A 64 -4.13 36.11 -17.24
CA PHE A 64 -3.70 37.47 -17.58
C PHE A 64 -4.38 37.89 -18.88
N GLU A 65 -4.98 39.08 -18.86
CA GLU A 65 -5.66 39.73 -20.01
C GLU A 65 -4.93 41.01 -20.39
N PRO A 66 -3.90 40.94 -21.25
CA PRO A 66 -3.11 42.09 -21.64
C PRO A 66 -3.89 43.12 -22.44
N PHE A 67 -4.82 42.67 -23.26
CA PHE A 67 -5.73 43.49 -24.07
C PHE A 67 -7.11 42.83 -24.13
N LYS A 68 -8.11 43.60 -24.48
CA LYS A 68 -9.48 43.11 -24.67
C LYS A 68 -9.50 41.91 -25.60
N ASP A 69 -10.22 40.87 -25.22
CA ASP A 69 -10.42 39.66 -25.98
C ASP A 69 -9.17 38.75 -26.14
N TRP A 70 -8.06 39.05 -25.41
CA TRP A 70 -6.84 38.24 -25.41
C TRP A 70 -6.52 37.74 -24.00
N HIS A 71 -6.52 36.42 -23.82
CA HIS A 71 -6.24 35.78 -22.53
C HIS A 71 -4.97 34.96 -22.62
N ILE A 72 -4.16 35.02 -21.58
CA ILE A 72 -3.01 34.15 -21.34
C ILE A 72 -3.28 33.38 -20.05
N ASN A 73 -3.29 32.06 -20.13
CA ASN A 73 -3.54 31.17 -19.02
C ASN A 73 -2.28 30.40 -18.69
N LEU A 74 -1.90 30.42 -17.41
CA LEU A 74 -0.80 29.66 -16.85
C LEU A 74 -1.39 28.74 -15.80
N GLU A 75 -1.25 27.45 -15.98
CA GLU A 75 -1.71 26.44 -15.03
C GLU A 75 -0.53 25.55 -14.65
N GLY A 76 -0.34 25.34 -13.36
CA GLY A 76 0.64 24.41 -12.83
C GLY A 76 0.05 23.56 -11.74
N SER A 77 0.35 22.28 -11.74
CA SER A 77 -0.02 21.41 -10.63
C SER A 77 1.11 20.49 -10.22
N ILE A 78 1.10 20.14 -8.94
CA ILE A 78 1.98 19.15 -8.35
C ILE A 78 1.10 18.19 -7.58
N ARG A 79 1.16 16.89 -7.93
CA ARG A 79 0.59 15.82 -7.13
C ARG A 79 1.73 14.98 -6.56
N THR A 80 1.77 14.86 -5.25
CA THR A 80 2.66 13.94 -4.54
C THR A 80 1.84 12.82 -3.95
N THR A 81 2.23 11.58 -4.21
CA THR A 81 1.67 10.39 -3.58
C THR A 81 2.80 9.70 -2.82
N THR A 82 2.56 9.38 -1.56
CA THR A 82 3.46 8.57 -0.75
C THR A 82 2.75 7.29 -0.33
N HIS A 83 3.45 6.19 -0.37
CA HIS A 83 2.97 4.91 0.13
C HIS A 83 4.03 4.32 1.04
N TYR A 84 3.68 4.12 2.27
CA TYR A 84 4.49 3.46 3.26
C TYR A 84 3.83 2.14 3.67
N ARG A 85 4.61 1.08 3.80
CA ARG A 85 4.16 -0.21 4.30
C ARG A 85 5.19 -0.79 5.24
N HIS A 86 4.74 -1.06 6.44
CA HIS A 86 5.42 -1.89 7.41
C HIS A 86 4.76 -3.26 7.43
N TRP A 87 5.53 -4.32 7.36
CA TRP A 87 5.02 -5.68 7.36
C TRP A 87 5.90 -6.57 8.25
N ALA A 88 5.37 -6.95 9.39
CA ALA A 88 6.01 -7.85 10.32
C ALA A 88 5.38 -9.24 10.22
N VAL A 89 6.20 -10.25 10.03
CA VAL A 89 5.82 -11.67 10.09
C VAL A 89 6.51 -12.27 11.29
N LEU A 90 5.74 -12.77 12.23
CA LEU A 90 6.23 -13.32 13.48
C LEU A 90 6.05 -14.84 13.53
N PRO A 91 6.87 -15.56 14.31
CA PRO A 91 6.70 -16.98 14.48
C PRO A 91 5.37 -17.30 15.14
N VAL A 92 4.70 -18.32 14.63
CA VAL A 92 3.43 -18.80 15.14
C VAL A 92 3.61 -20.20 15.68
N TYR A 93 3.06 -20.43 16.86
CA TYR A 93 3.10 -21.71 17.52
C TYR A 93 1.69 -22.29 17.65
N GLY A 94 1.56 -23.58 17.40
CA GLY A 94 0.39 -24.39 17.69
C GLY A 94 0.70 -25.34 18.84
N TYR A 95 -0.36 -25.97 19.33
CA TYR A 95 -0.24 -26.98 20.39
C TYR A 95 -0.90 -28.28 19.90
N ASP A 96 -0.29 -29.39 20.23
CA ASP A 96 -0.85 -30.70 19.99
C ASP A 96 -1.88 -31.10 21.07
N VAL A 97 -2.46 -32.28 20.95
CA VAL A 97 -3.42 -32.81 21.94
C VAL A 97 -2.79 -33.10 23.30
N ALA A 98 -1.47 -33.22 23.39
CA ALA A 98 -0.73 -33.39 24.64
C ALA A 98 -0.42 -32.04 25.31
N GLY A 99 -0.61 -30.93 24.58
CA GLY A 99 -0.30 -29.58 25.03
C GLY A 99 1.14 -29.17 24.75
N ASP A 100 1.87 -29.93 23.93
CA ASP A 100 3.23 -29.60 23.55
C ASP A 100 3.26 -28.55 22.42
N PRO A 101 4.03 -27.45 22.56
CA PRO A 101 4.12 -26.43 21.54
C PRO A 101 5.00 -26.86 20.38
N PHE A 102 4.59 -26.55 19.17
CA PHE A 102 5.41 -26.68 17.97
C PHE A 102 5.27 -25.45 17.07
N ALA A 103 6.34 -25.08 16.37
CA ALA A 103 6.30 -23.96 15.44
C ALA A 103 5.53 -24.36 14.19
N ILE A 104 4.49 -23.60 13.87
CA ILE A 104 3.73 -23.77 12.65
C ILE A 104 4.58 -23.27 11.48
N ALA A 105 4.86 -24.16 10.51
CA ALA A 105 5.47 -23.77 9.27
C ALA A 105 4.53 -22.81 8.52
N TRP A 106 5.06 -21.72 8.02
CA TRP A 106 4.36 -20.87 7.08
C TRP A 106 4.26 -21.62 5.78
N ASP A 107 3.19 -22.40 5.70
CA ASP A 107 2.91 -23.23 4.58
C ASP A 107 2.52 -22.44 3.34
N MET A 108 2.56 -23.12 2.24
CA MET A 108 1.89 -22.88 0.98
C MET A 108 2.76 -22.32 -0.14
N GLY A 109 3.77 -23.11 -0.48
CA GLY A 109 4.52 -22.92 -1.73
C GLY A 109 5.58 -21.84 -1.68
N TYR A 110 5.78 -21.26 -0.53
CA TYR A 110 6.89 -20.33 -0.26
C TYR A 110 7.81 -20.93 0.81
N SER A 111 8.55 -21.91 0.38
CA SER A 111 9.50 -22.69 1.18
C SER A 111 10.64 -21.89 1.82
N THR A 112 10.57 -20.56 1.80
CA THR A 112 11.63 -19.69 2.31
C THR A 112 11.53 -19.40 3.80
N TYR A 113 10.46 -19.85 4.46
CA TYR A 113 10.27 -19.62 5.89
C TYR A 113 10.35 -20.94 6.66
N ALA A 114 11.47 -21.09 7.38
CA ALA A 114 11.57 -22.16 8.35
C ALA A 114 10.57 -21.97 9.48
N PRO A 115 10.11 -23.05 10.14
CA PRO A 115 9.33 -22.96 11.37
C PRO A 115 10.02 -22.05 12.39
N GLY A 116 9.29 -21.13 13.00
CA GLY A 116 9.83 -20.17 13.96
C GLY A 116 10.56 -18.97 13.33
N ALA A 117 10.59 -18.86 12.01
CA ALA A 117 11.21 -17.71 11.34
C ALA A 117 10.40 -16.43 11.56
N SER A 118 11.12 -15.33 11.73
CA SER A 118 10.55 -13.98 11.80
C SER A 118 11.13 -13.09 10.70
N ARG A 119 10.36 -12.10 10.28
CA ARG A 119 10.76 -11.15 9.24
C ARG A 119 10.05 -9.83 9.42
N VAL A 120 10.75 -8.74 9.06
CA VAL A 120 10.15 -7.43 8.87
C VAL A 120 10.53 -6.89 7.49
N ASP A 121 9.57 -6.30 6.82
CA ASP A 121 9.72 -5.62 5.55
C ASP A 121 9.24 -4.17 5.69
N GLU A 122 10.08 -3.24 5.29
CA GLU A 122 9.75 -1.83 5.17
C GLU A 122 9.76 -1.43 3.70
N TYR A 123 8.71 -0.78 3.29
CA TYR A 123 8.57 -0.29 1.93
C TYR A 123 8.11 1.15 1.93
N SER A 124 8.83 2.00 1.24
CA SER A 124 8.46 3.38 1.00
C SER A 124 8.52 3.69 -0.49
N TRP A 125 7.44 4.19 -1.01
CA TRP A 125 7.32 4.62 -2.40
C TRP A 125 6.79 6.04 -2.46
N LYS A 126 7.42 6.87 -3.29
CA LYS A 126 7.02 8.25 -3.52
C LYS A 126 6.92 8.51 -5.02
N GLU A 127 5.84 9.15 -5.39
CA GLU A 127 5.55 9.62 -6.73
C GLU A 127 5.30 11.11 -6.71
N ASN A 128 5.94 11.83 -7.60
CA ASN A 128 5.65 13.23 -7.87
C ASN A 128 5.24 13.36 -9.35
N TYR A 129 4.09 13.92 -9.57
CA TYR A 129 3.56 14.24 -10.88
C TYR A 129 3.40 15.75 -10.99
N TYR A 130 4.05 16.33 -11.98
CA TYR A 130 4.03 17.76 -12.27
C TYR A 130 3.37 17.97 -13.61
N THR A 131 2.47 18.94 -13.69
CA THR A 131 1.90 19.39 -14.95
C THR A 131 2.06 20.89 -15.09
N THR A 132 2.33 21.35 -16.30
CA THR A 132 2.36 22.75 -16.63
C THR A 132 1.63 22.94 -17.95
N ASN A 133 0.62 23.80 -17.94
CA ASN A 133 -0.14 24.23 -19.12
C ASN A 133 0.03 25.73 -19.28
N ILE A 134 0.43 26.13 -20.46
CA ILE A 134 0.49 27.53 -20.85
C ILE A 134 -0.28 27.64 -22.16
N TYR A 135 -1.36 28.40 -22.19
CA TYR A 135 -2.10 28.62 -23.39
C TYR A 135 -2.59 30.07 -23.51
N SER A 136 -2.66 30.53 -24.73
CA SER A 136 -3.12 31.85 -25.06
C SER A 136 -4.27 31.75 -26.06
N ASP A 137 -5.34 32.44 -25.78
CA ASP A 137 -6.49 32.52 -26.69
C ASP A 137 -6.84 33.99 -27.03
N TYR A 138 -7.16 34.20 -28.26
CA TYR A 138 -7.65 35.48 -28.78
C TYR A 138 -8.99 35.27 -29.47
N LEU A 139 -9.98 36.07 -29.09
CA LEU A 139 -11.32 36.04 -29.65
C LEU A 139 -11.65 37.37 -30.26
N LYS A 140 -12.00 37.41 -31.54
CA LYS A 140 -12.44 38.62 -32.25
C LYS A 140 -13.83 38.44 -32.83
N SER A 141 -14.75 39.29 -32.39
CA SER A 141 -16.08 39.39 -32.98
C SER A 141 -16.16 40.59 -33.93
N PHE A 142 -16.68 40.37 -35.13
CA PHE A 142 -16.87 41.39 -36.12
C PHE A 142 -18.33 41.81 -36.21
N SER A 143 -18.58 43.08 -36.54
CA SER A 143 -19.94 43.64 -36.68
C SER A 143 -20.78 42.94 -37.73
N SER A 144 -20.17 42.23 -38.68
CA SER A 144 -20.82 41.40 -39.69
C SER A 144 -21.38 40.06 -39.18
N GLY A 145 -21.31 39.79 -37.87
CA GLY A 145 -21.77 38.53 -37.27
C GLY A 145 -20.76 37.39 -37.32
N HIS A 146 -19.58 37.63 -37.87
CA HIS A 146 -18.50 36.64 -37.85
C HIS A 146 -17.68 36.74 -36.58
N TYR A 147 -17.17 35.60 -36.11
CA TYR A 147 -16.20 35.57 -35.02
C TYR A 147 -14.97 34.72 -35.40
N PHE A 148 -13.84 35.10 -34.90
CA PHE A 148 -12.57 34.42 -35.09
C PHE A 148 -11.97 34.10 -33.74
N LYS A 149 -11.59 32.84 -33.52
CA LYS A 149 -10.91 32.39 -32.33
C LYS A 149 -9.63 31.64 -32.67
N VAL A 150 -8.53 32.03 -32.09
CA VAL A 150 -7.26 31.32 -32.17
C VAL A 150 -6.83 30.93 -30.77
N MET A 151 -6.34 29.71 -30.61
CA MET A 151 -5.73 29.24 -29.36
C MET A 151 -4.41 28.56 -29.71
N VAL A 152 -3.38 28.90 -28.94
CA VAL A 152 -2.05 28.28 -28.99
C VAL A 152 -1.67 27.91 -27.58
N GLY A 153 -1.14 26.71 -27.38
CA GLY A 153 -0.80 26.23 -26.06
C GLY A 153 0.40 25.29 -26.05
N PHE A 154 0.98 25.18 -24.88
CA PHE A 154 2.05 24.28 -24.54
C PHE A 154 1.65 23.49 -23.28
N ASN A 155 1.85 22.18 -23.33
CA ASN A 155 1.67 21.28 -22.19
C ASN A 155 2.99 20.55 -21.92
N ALA A 156 3.36 20.47 -20.66
CA ALA A 156 4.48 19.65 -20.22
C ALA A 156 4.08 18.84 -18.97
N GLU A 157 4.49 17.59 -18.95
CA GLU A 157 4.26 16.69 -17.85
C GLU A 157 5.58 16.04 -17.41
N LEU A 158 5.78 15.91 -16.12
CA LEU A 158 6.95 15.27 -15.55
C LEU A 158 6.52 14.31 -14.45
N TYR A 159 6.90 13.07 -14.61
CA TYR A 159 6.64 12.00 -13.66
C TYR A 159 7.93 11.50 -13.05
N LYS A 160 8.01 11.51 -11.72
CA LYS A 160 9.16 11.03 -10.96
C LYS A 160 8.72 10.05 -9.90
N THR A 161 9.34 8.88 -9.88
CA THR A 161 9.13 7.88 -8.82
C THR A 161 10.43 7.56 -8.10
N ARG A 162 10.29 7.25 -6.84
CA ARG A 162 11.35 6.70 -6.01
C ARG A 162 10.76 5.69 -5.05
N ASN A 163 11.39 4.52 -4.95
CA ASN A 163 11.06 3.51 -3.97
C ASN A 163 12.30 3.08 -3.20
N ILE A 164 12.09 2.71 -1.97
CA ILE A 164 13.09 2.13 -1.08
C ILE A 164 12.39 0.97 -0.38
N SER A 165 13.06 -0.17 -0.31
CA SER A 165 12.62 -1.30 0.48
C SER A 165 13.78 -1.86 1.28
N ALA A 166 13.49 -2.30 2.49
CA ALA A 166 14.43 -2.98 3.35
C ALA A 166 13.75 -4.19 3.98
N GLN A 167 14.52 -5.24 4.19
CA GLN A 167 14.04 -6.48 4.77
C GLN A 167 15.05 -7.00 5.79
N LYS A 168 14.55 -7.46 6.91
CA LYS A 168 15.33 -8.17 7.93
C LYS A 168 14.66 -9.49 8.25
N ASN A 169 15.40 -10.57 8.11
CA ASN A 169 14.99 -11.90 8.54
C ASN A 169 15.62 -12.23 9.88
N THR A 170 15.00 -13.12 10.63
CA THR A 170 15.48 -13.57 11.94
C THR A 170 15.65 -12.40 12.90
N LEU A 171 14.52 -11.87 13.34
CA LEU A 171 14.50 -10.75 14.28
C LEU A 171 15.10 -11.14 15.62
N ILE A 172 15.88 -10.24 16.22
CA ILE A 172 16.47 -10.45 17.55
C ILE A 172 15.37 -10.52 18.60
N THR A 173 14.34 -9.70 18.45
CA THR A 173 13.21 -9.63 19.37
C THR A 173 11.91 -9.56 18.57
N PRO A 174 11.13 -10.65 18.51
CA PRO A 174 9.84 -10.64 17.80
C PRO A 174 8.81 -9.66 18.37
N SER A 175 8.92 -9.31 19.66
CA SER A 175 8.00 -8.36 20.30
C SER A 175 8.17 -6.91 19.82
N VAL A 176 9.30 -6.59 19.17
CA VAL A 176 9.55 -5.27 18.57
C VAL A 176 10.09 -5.50 17.15
N PRO A 177 9.20 -5.75 16.19
CA PRO A 177 9.59 -6.08 14.81
C PRO A 177 10.08 -4.84 14.08
N THR A 178 11.37 -4.57 14.18
CA THR A 178 12.07 -3.44 13.52
C THR A 178 13.28 -3.92 12.72
N LEU A 179 13.81 -3.05 11.87
CA LEU A 179 15.00 -3.33 11.04
C LEU A 179 16.33 -3.31 11.80
N ASN A 180 16.36 -3.46 13.10
CA ASN A 180 17.54 -3.41 13.97
C ASN A 180 18.59 -4.46 13.61
#